data_03c9db9af1aef728f8af9f470416cabc
#
_entry.id   03c9db9af1aef728f8af9f470416cabc
#
_cell.length_a   1.000
_cell.length_b   1.000
_cell.length_c   1.000
_cell.angle_alpha   90.00
_cell.angle_beta   90.00
_cell.angle_gamma   90.00
#
_symmetry.space_group_name_H-M   'P 1'
#
loop_
_entity.id
_entity.type
_entity.pdbx_description
1 polymer ?
#
loop_
_entity_poly.entity_id
_entity_poly.type
_entity_poly.pdbx_seq_one_letter_code
_entity_poly.pdbx_strand_id
1 'polypeptide(L)'
;MHFHPRSSGFMIPVRNLEGQITAVQIRLDRPYEGRKYMWLSSINNHMGASSGSPVHLAGRQGDKIVFVTEGPLKGDIAHALSGRTFACVAGVNQYANLPAFLEEMKGLGTEYIYEAYDMDKMLKTKCRGDYDEKCVQCPNYHRKWDKVNIPCDKKKGKRENIQRGCRKLSDICHELHLPGRTLTWNLDREGDWAGSLKGVDDYLLDLRNRGI
;
A
#
# COMPACT_ATOMS: atom_id res chain seq x y z
N MET A 1 2.36 10.50 -26.78
CA MET A 1 2.29 9.46 -25.74
C MET A 1 2.77 8.17 -26.38
N HIS A 2 4.01 7.73 -26.11
CA HIS A 2 4.51 6.47 -26.63
C HIS A 2 4.18 5.36 -25.64
N PHE A 3 3.02 4.74 -25.79
CA PHE A 3 2.81 3.43 -25.22
C PHE A 3 3.74 2.46 -25.94
N HIS A 4 4.61 1.82 -25.20
CA HIS A 4 5.43 0.76 -25.79
C HIS A 4 4.47 -0.33 -26.27
N PRO A 5 4.47 -0.72 -27.57
CA PRO A 5 3.44 -1.60 -28.14
C PRO A 5 3.42 -3.03 -27.57
N ARG A 6 4.20 -3.32 -26.53
CA ARG A 6 4.31 -4.63 -25.85
C ARG A 6 3.87 -4.63 -24.39
N SER A 7 3.34 -3.53 -23.86
CA SER A 7 2.85 -3.49 -22.48
C SER A 7 1.33 -3.48 -22.47
N SER A 8 0.74 -4.64 -22.21
CA SER A 8 -0.66 -4.78 -21.84
C SER A 8 -0.84 -4.48 -20.35
N GLY A 9 -2.03 -4.02 -19.98
CA GLY A 9 -2.37 -3.67 -18.62
C GLY A 9 -3.73 -2.99 -18.54
N PHE A 10 -4.09 -2.50 -17.38
CA PHE A 10 -5.32 -1.75 -17.20
C PHE A 10 -5.11 -0.43 -16.46
N MET A 11 -5.99 0.51 -16.73
CA MET A 11 -5.98 1.85 -16.13
C MET A 11 -6.78 1.87 -14.83
N ILE A 12 -6.21 2.52 -13.82
CA ILE A 12 -6.81 2.72 -12.50
C ILE A 12 -7.00 4.22 -12.33
N PRO A 13 -8.24 4.74 -12.39
CA PRO A 13 -8.50 6.15 -12.15
C PRO A 13 -8.24 6.50 -10.69
N VAL A 14 -7.57 7.63 -10.46
CA VAL A 14 -7.31 8.17 -9.13
C VAL A 14 -8.22 9.37 -8.93
N ARG A 15 -9.05 9.34 -7.88
CA ARG A 15 -10.09 10.34 -7.60
C ARG A 15 -9.70 11.19 -6.40
N ASN A 16 -9.99 12.47 -6.49
CA ASN A 16 -9.92 13.41 -5.38
C ASN A 16 -11.13 13.30 -4.45
N LEU A 17 -11.27 14.23 -3.51
CA LEU A 17 -12.38 14.26 -2.54
C LEU A 17 -13.74 14.51 -3.21
N GLU A 18 -13.78 15.26 -4.31
CA GLU A 18 -15.00 15.54 -5.10
C GLU A 18 -15.36 14.39 -6.06
N GLY A 19 -14.59 13.29 -6.05
CA GLY A 19 -14.80 12.15 -6.96
C GLY A 19 -14.28 12.36 -8.38
N GLN A 20 -13.62 13.48 -8.67
CA GLN A 20 -13.05 13.79 -9.98
C GLN A 20 -11.79 12.99 -10.22
N ILE A 21 -11.58 12.52 -11.45
CA ILE A 21 -10.36 11.82 -11.85
C ILE A 21 -9.24 12.85 -12.04
N THR A 22 -8.27 12.86 -11.14
CA THR A 22 -7.12 13.80 -11.17
C THR A 22 -5.85 13.17 -11.74
N ALA A 23 -5.76 11.84 -11.74
CA ALA A 23 -4.66 11.10 -12.34
C ALA A 23 -5.11 9.69 -12.73
N VAL A 24 -4.28 9.00 -13.49
CA VAL A 24 -4.50 7.61 -13.87
C VAL A 24 -3.21 6.83 -13.59
N GLN A 25 -3.32 5.75 -12.83
CA GLN A 25 -2.26 4.77 -12.65
C GLN A 25 -2.49 3.61 -13.63
N ILE A 26 -1.44 3.09 -14.21
CA ILE A 26 -1.49 1.93 -15.10
C ILE A 26 -0.87 0.75 -14.36
N ARG A 27 -1.64 -0.32 -14.20
CA ARG A 27 -1.09 -1.59 -13.75
C ARG A 27 -0.69 -2.41 -14.98
N LEU A 28 0.58 -2.76 -15.07
CA LEU A 28 1.11 -3.58 -16.15
C LEU A 28 0.87 -5.06 -15.87
N ASP A 29 0.48 -5.82 -16.91
CA ASP A 29 0.37 -7.29 -16.83
C ASP A 29 1.73 -7.94 -16.61
N ARG A 30 2.77 -7.34 -17.20
CA ARG A 30 4.16 -7.72 -16.99
C ARG A 30 4.95 -6.52 -16.49
N PRO A 31 5.77 -6.70 -15.43
CA PRO A 31 6.59 -5.60 -14.94
C PRO A 31 7.53 -5.07 -16.04
N TYR A 32 7.60 -3.75 -16.19
CA TYR A 32 8.56 -3.08 -17.04
C TYR A 32 9.66 -2.46 -16.16
N GLU A 33 10.91 -2.77 -16.41
CA GLU A 33 12.06 -2.34 -15.56
C GLU A 33 11.83 -2.56 -14.05
N GLY A 34 11.20 -3.69 -13.70
CA GLY A 34 10.87 -4.04 -12.32
C GLY A 34 9.65 -3.29 -11.73
N ARG A 35 9.01 -2.41 -12.49
CA ARG A 35 7.85 -1.62 -12.07
C ARG A 35 6.57 -2.32 -12.51
N LYS A 36 5.68 -2.59 -11.58
CA LYS A 36 4.33 -3.12 -11.85
C LYS A 36 3.30 -2.04 -12.12
N TYR A 37 3.57 -0.81 -11.65
CA TYR A 37 2.68 0.34 -11.78
C TYR A 37 3.41 1.52 -12.38
N MET A 38 2.73 2.24 -13.26
CA MET A 38 3.21 3.46 -13.88
C MET A 38 2.12 4.53 -13.82
N TRP A 39 2.52 5.80 -13.80
CA TRP A 39 1.59 6.89 -13.96
C TRP A 39 1.37 7.23 -15.44
N LEU A 40 0.14 7.49 -15.80
CA LEU A 40 -0.17 8.15 -17.06
C LEU A 40 0.28 9.62 -16.93
N SER A 41 1.38 9.95 -17.57
CA SER A 41 2.05 11.25 -17.43
C SER A 41 2.74 11.63 -18.74
N SER A 42 2.84 12.91 -19.01
CA SER A 42 3.55 13.46 -20.16
C SER A 42 4.77 14.29 -19.76
N ILE A 43 5.25 14.16 -18.53
CA ILE A 43 6.33 15.01 -17.97
C ILE A 43 7.61 15.02 -18.81
N ASN A 44 7.87 13.94 -19.56
CA ASN A 44 9.04 13.85 -20.44
C ASN A 44 8.84 14.53 -21.82
N ASN A 45 7.66 15.06 -22.08
CA ASN A 45 7.38 15.80 -23.30
C ASN A 45 7.51 17.31 -23.04
N HIS A 46 7.80 18.07 -24.09
CA HIS A 46 7.78 19.54 -24.01
C HIS A 46 6.41 20.01 -23.50
N MET A 47 6.39 20.84 -22.46
CA MET A 47 5.17 21.28 -21.74
C MET A 47 4.32 20.12 -21.16
N GLY A 48 4.93 18.97 -20.90
CA GLY A 48 4.23 17.83 -20.32
C GLY A 48 3.92 18.03 -18.83
N ALA A 49 2.89 17.32 -18.35
CA ALA A 49 2.44 17.37 -16.96
C ALA A 49 2.80 16.09 -16.20
N SER A 50 3.18 16.25 -14.93
CA SER A 50 3.32 15.14 -13.97
C SER A 50 1.94 14.72 -13.47
N SER A 51 1.83 13.45 -13.03
CA SER A 51 0.65 12.98 -12.30
C SER A 51 0.52 13.61 -10.91
N GLY A 52 1.62 14.13 -10.33
CA GLY A 52 1.66 14.65 -8.97
C GLY A 52 1.49 13.61 -7.86
N SER A 53 1.29 12.33 -8.18
CA SER A 53 1.01 11.24 -7.22
C SER A 53 -0.09 11.59 -6.20
N PRO A 54 -1.30 11.97 -6.63
CA PRO A 54 -2.37 12.35 -5.73
C PRO A 54 -2.81 11.18 -4.86
N VAL A 55 -3.40 11.50 -3.70
CA VAL A 55 -4.08 10.51 -2.86
C VAL A 55 -5.43 10.19 -3.48
N HIS A 56 -5.77 8.90 -3.55
CA HIS A 56 -7.04 8.43 -4.07
C HIS A 56 -8.05 8.24 -2.94
N LEU A 57 -9.27 8.76 -3.11
CA LEU A 57 -10.40 8.47 -2.24
C LEU A 57 -11.22 7.30 -2.80
N ALA A 58 -11.31 6.23 -2.04
CA ALA A 58 -12.26 5.14 -2.26
C ALA A 58 -13.31 5.21 -1.14
N GLY A 59 -14.49 5.75 -1.42
CA GLY A 59 -15.55 5.95 -0.43
C GLY A 59 -16.09 7.37 -0.39
N ARG A 60 -16.34 7.90 0.79
CA ARG A 60 -17.03 9.18 0.99
C ARG A 60 -16.14 10.18 1.73
N GLN A 61 -16.10 11.41 1.24
CA GLN A 61 -15.61 12.54 2.04
C GLN A 61 -16.49 12.74 3.28
N GLY A 62 -15.89 13.16 4.38
CA GLY A 62 -16.61 13.44 5.63
C GLY A 62 -16.98 12.22 6.48
N ASP A 63 -16.59 11.01 6.08
CA ASP A 63 -16.71 9.85 6.97
C ASP A 63 -15.83 10.04 8.21
N LYS A 64 -16.39 9.76 9.39
CA LYS A 64 -15.71 9.91 10.69
C LYS A 64 -14.45 9.06 10.82
N ILE A 65 -14.43 7.91 10.17
CA ILE A 65 -13.34 6.95 10.21
C ILE A 65 -12.82 6.72 8.80
N VAL A 66 -11.53 6.95 8.60
CA VAL A 66 -10.86 6.75 7.33
C VAL A 66 -9.69 5.77 7.49
N PHE A 67 -9.58 4.85 6.56
CA PHE A 67 -8.49 3.88 6.49
C PHE A 67 -7.45 4.35 5.49
N VAL A 68 -6.17 4.37 5.86
CA VAL A 68 -5.09 4.73 4.95
C VAL A 68 -4.39 3.45 4.48
N THR A 69 -4.36 3.23 3.16
CA THR A 69 -3.71 2.06 2.55
C THR A 69 -2.83 2.44 1.36
N GLU A 70 -2.07 1.50 0.83
CA GLU A 70 -1.31 1.71 -0.40
C GLU A 70 -2.05 1.10 -1.61
N GLY A 71 -2.00 1.82 -2.74
CA GLY A 71 -2.56 1.41 -4.02
C GLY A 71 -4.05 1.75 -4.18
N PRO A 72 -4.40 2.61 -5.16
CA PRO A 72 -5.78 3.00 -5.44
C PRO A 72 -6.71 1.81 -5.68
N LEU A 73 -6.29 0.82 -6.50
CA LEU A 73 -7.07 -0.38 -6.76
C LEU A 73 -7.40 -1.18 -5.49
N LYS A 74 -6.42 -1.29 -4.59
CA LYS A 74 -6.62 -1.98 -3.30
C LYS A 74 -7.68 -1.28 -2.46
N GLY A 75 -7.63 0.04 -2.42
CA GLY A 75 -8.65 0.84 -1.71
C GLY A 75 -10.05 0.68 -2.32
N ASP A 76 -10.17 0.72 -3.65
CA ASP A 76 -11.45 0.51 -4.33
C ASP A 76 -12.05 -0.88 -4.01
N ILE A 77 -11.22 -1.93 -4.03
CA ILE A 77 -11.65 -3.30 -3.66
C ILE A 77 -12.04 -3.36 -2.18
N ALA A 78 -11.23 -2.81 -1.30
CA ALA A 78 -11.50 -2.80 0.14
C ALA A 78 -12.79 -2.02 0.47
N HIS A 79 -13.02 -0.89 -0.21
CA HIS A 79 -14.26 -0.13 -0.11
C HIS A 79 -15.46 -0.96 -0.57
N ALA A 80 -15.38 -1.59 -1.74
CA ALA A 80 -16.47 -2.42 -2.29
C ALA A 80 -16.81 -3.63 -1.40
N LEU A 81 -15.81 -4.17 -0.68
CA LEU A 81 -16.01 -5.30 0.22
C LEU A 81 -16.59 -4.90 1.58
N SER A 82 -16.26 -3.71 2.09
CA SER A 82 -16.56 -3.32 3.48
C SER A 82 -17.49 -2.11 3.62
N GLY A 83 -17.71 -1.33 2.56
CA GLY A 83 -18.40 -0.04 2.62
C GLY A 83 -17.63 1.05 3.39
N ARG A 84 -16.39 0.78 3.84
CA ARG A 84 -15.53 1.72 4.57
C ARG A 84 -14.81 2.66 3.61
N THR A 85 -14.40 3.83 4.11
CA THR A 85 -13.67 4.82 3.30
C THR A 85 -12.17 4.67 3.44
N PHE A 86 -11.48 4.67 2.29
CA PHE A 86 -10.04 4.51 2.19
C PHE A 86 -9.39 5.71 1.50
N ALA A 87 -8.34 6.26 2.13
CA ALA A 87 -7.39 7.18 1.52
C ALA A 87 -6.18 6.37 1.05
N CYS A 88 -5.90 6.38 -0.25
CA CYS A 88 -4.94 5.48 -0.85
C CYS A 88 -3.75 6.25 -1.42
N VAL A 89 -2.56 6.02 -0.88
CA VAL A 89 -1.30 6.51 -1.47
C VAL A 89 -0.85 5.55 -2.57
N ALA A 90 -0.16 6.04 -3.59
CA ALA A 90 0.30 5.20 -4.71
C ALA A 90 1.37 4.15 -4.30
N GLY A 91 2.00 4.38 -3.17
CA GLY A 91 2.95 3.48 -2.52
C GLY A 91 3.27 4.01 -1.13
N VAL A 92 3.63 3.14 -0.20
CA VAL A 92 3.79 3.44 1.23
C VAL A 92 4.71 4.64 1.55
N ASN A 93 5.66 4.95 0.66
CA ASN A 93 6.56 6.11 0.79
C ASN A 93 6.18 7.29 -0.12
N GLN A 94 5.05 7.25 -0.81
CA GLN A 94 4.54 8.34 -1.65
C GLN A 94 3.47 9.14 -0.90
N TYR A 95 3.85 9.71 0.21
CA TYR A 95 2.95 10.39 1.17
C TYR A 95 2.97 11.92 1.06
N ALA A 96 3.64 12.51 0.06
CA ALA A 96 3.81 13.97 -0.03
C ALA A 96 2.48 14.75 0.01
N ASN A 97 1.44 14.22 -0.62
CA ASN A 97 0.11 14.84 -0.67
C ASN A 97 -0.84 14.38 0.46
N LEU A 98 -0.40 13.42 1.28
CA LEU A 98 -1.26 12.85 2.33
C LEU A 98 -1.59 13.83 3.46
N PRO A 99 -0.66 14.72 3.93
CA PRO A 99 -0.98 15.68 4.98
C PRO A 99 -2.13 16.62 4.58
N ALA A 100 -2.04 17.27 3.41
CA ALA A 100 -3.07 18.17 2.93
C ALA A 100 -4.41 17.46 2.71
N PHE A 101 -4.37 16.23 2.16
CA PHE A 101 -5.56 15.40 1.97
C PHE A 101 -6.25 15.06 3.30
N LEU A 102 -5.50 14.64 4.33
CA LEU A 102 -6.06 14.30 5.63
C LEU A 102 -6.53 15.53 6.41
N GLU A 103 -5.87 16.68 6.24
CA GLU A 103 -6.31 17.96 6.80
C GLU A 103 -7.68 18.36 6.24
N GLU A 104 -7.86 18.25 4.94
CA GLU A 104 -9.14 18.52 4.30
C GLU A 104 -10.23 17.54 4.75
N MET A 105 -9.92 16.22 4.81
CA MET A 105 -10.84 15.20 5.33
C MET A 105 -11.25 15.52 6.79
N LYS A 106 -10.30 15.97 7.64
CA LYS A 106 -10.58 16.42 8.99
C LYS A 106 -11.54 17.62 9.01
N GLY A 107 -11.32 18.60 8.14
CA GLY A 107 -12.21 19.76 7.97
C GLY A 107 -13.63 19.36 7.56
N LEU A 108 -13.77 18.24 6.84
CA LEU A 108 -15.05 17.67 6.41
C LEU A 108 -15.69 16.70 7.44
N GLY A 109 -15.04 16.47 8.59
CA GLY A 109 -15.63 15.70 9.69
C GLY A 109 -14.96 14.36 10.02
N THR A 110 -13.79 14.04 9.41
CA THR A 110 -13.02 12.85 9.80
C THR A 110 -12.42 13.04 11.19
N GLU A 111 -12.68 12.08 12.07
CA GLU A 111 -12.30 12.10 13.50
C GLU A 111 -11.21 11.07 13.83
N TYR A 112 -11.05 10.01 13.01
CA TYR A 112 -10.17 8.89 13.32
C TYR A 112 -9.53 8.26 12.07
N ILE A 113 -8.25 7.89 12.19
CA ILE A 113 -7.50 7.26 11.11
C ILE A 113 -7.07 5.84 11.51
N TYR A 114 -7.32 4.86 10.63
CA TYR A 114 -6.71 3.55 10.71
C TYR A 114 -5.62 3.40 9.67
N GLU A 115 -4.39 3.07 10.10
CA GLU A 115 -3.33 2.64 9.22
C GLU A 115 -3.59 1.18 8.81
N ALA A 116 -3.79 0.93 7.52
CA ALA A 116 -4.12 -0.36 6.92
C ALA A 116 -3.13 -0.73 5.79
N TYR A 117 -1.85 -0.37 5.92
CA TYR A 117 -0.80 -0.78 4.98
C TYR A 117 -0.55 -2.29 5.06
N ASP A 118 0.11 -2.81 4.04
CA ASP A 118 0.41 -4.23 3.88
C ASP A 118 1.07 -4.86 5.12
N MET A 119 0.74 -6.11 5.39
CA MET A 119 1.28 -6.88 6.52
C MET A 119 2.77 -7.18 6.43
N ASP A 120 3.45 -6.81 5.34
CA ASP A 120 4.91 -6.78 5.27
C ASP A 120 5.54 -5.95 6.42
N LYS A 121 4.78 -5.04 7.06
CA LYS A 121 5.19 -4.33 8.28
C LYS A 121 5.45 -5.25 9.47
N MET A 122 4.85 -6.44 9.48
CA MET A 122 5.02 -7.49 10.49
C MET A 122 5.75 -8.72 9.92
N LEU A 123 6.45 -8.56 8.78
CA LEU A 123 7.15 -9.66 8.12
C LEU A 123 8.22 -10.27 9.02
N LYS A 124 8.18 -11.59 9.21
CA LYS A 124 9.22 -12.32 9.93
C LYS A 124 10.55 -12.23 9.21
N THR A 125 11.57 -11.69 9.88
CA THR A 125 12.86 -11.38 9.25
C THR A 125 13.86 -12.54 9.24
N LYS A 126 13.48 -13.70 9.76
CA LYS A 126 14.30 -14.91 9.74
C LYS A 126 14.40 -15.51 8.34
N CYS A 127 15.59 -15.94 7.95
CA CYS A 127 15.83 -16.59 6.68
C CYS A 127 15.33 -18.05 6.71
N ARG A 128 14.55 -18.43 5.67
CA ARG A 128 14.14 -19.83 5.43
C ARG A 128 14.63 -20.36 4.09
N GLY A 129 15.33 -19.52 3.30
CA GLY A 129 15.81 -19.86 1.96
C GLY A 129 14.72 -19.95 0.87
N ASP A 130 13.48 -19.56 1.19
CA ASP A 130 12.28 -19.75 0.35
C ASP A 130 11.47 -18.46 0.16
N TYR A 131 12.09 -17.31 0.38
CA TYR A 131 11.36 -16.03 0.36
C TYR A 131 11.00 -15.56 -1.05
N ASP A 132 11.92 -15.71 -2.00
CA ASP A 132 11.68 -15.44 -3.41
C ASP A 132 12.69 -16.21 -4.31
N GLU A 133 12.50 -16.11 -5.63
CA GLU A 133 13.33 -16.79 -6.64
C GLU A 133 14.83 -16.50 -6.50
N LYS A 134 15.19 -15.31 -6.04
CA LYS A 134 16.59 -14.89 -5.85
C LYS A 134 17.23 -15.48 -4.59
N CYS A 135 16.45 -16.13 -3.74
CA CYS A 135 17.00 -16.81 -2.56
C CYS A 135 17.99 -17.92 -2.92
N VAL A 136 17.82 -18.56 -4.08
CA VAL A 136 18.75 -19.59 -4.57
C VAL A 136 20.17 -19.06 -4.74
N GLN A 137 20.33 -17.77 -5.08
CA GLN A 137 21.62 -17.08 -5.24
C GLN A 137 22.13 -16.45 -3.94
N CYS A 138 21.33 -16.48 -2.86
CA CYS A 138 21.72 -15.89 -1.59
C CYS A 138 22.80 -16.73 -0.90
N PRO A 139 23.87 -16.13 -0.35
CA PRO A 139 24.90 -16.85 0.40
C PRO A 139 24.35 -17.69 1.57
N ASN A 140 23.20 -17.29 2.12
CA ASN A 140 22.57 -18.00 3.24
C ASN A 140 21.61 -19.11 2.79
N TYR A 141 21.42 -19.33 1.49
CA TYR A 141 20.45 -20.33 0.98
C TYR A 141 20.71 -21.72 1.51
N HIS A 142 21.95 -22.19 1.46
CA HIS A 142 22.35 -23.53 1.88
C HIS A 142 22.37 -23.73 3.40
N ARG A 143 22.33 -22.64 4.19
CA ARG A 143 22.33 -22.68 5.66
C ARG A 143 20.97 -22.95 6.29
N LYS A 144 19.90 -23.00 5.48
CA LYS A 144 18.54 -23.26 5.96
C LYS A 144 18.42 -24.58 6.72
N TRP A 145 19.26 -25.54 6.40
CA TRP A 145 19.27 -26.87 7.04
C TRP A 145 19.92 -26.88 8.42
N ASP A 146 20.74 -25.91 8.73
CA ASP A 146 21.45 -25.81 10.02
C ASP A 146 20.52 -25.34 11.15
N LYS A 147 19.22 -25.14 10.88
CA LYS A 147 18.20 -24.61 11.82
C LYS A 147 18.64 -23.32 12.51
N VAL A 148 19.62 -22.61 11.98
CA VAL A 148 20.11 -21.35 12.52
C VAL A 148 19.15 -20.24 12.13
N ASN A 149 18.73 -19.43 13.10
CA ASN A 149 17.94 -18.23 12.87
C ASN A 149 18.78 -17.12 12.24
N ILE A 150 19.09 -17.26 10.96
CA ILE A 150 19.87 -16.26 10.23
C ILE A 150 18.94 -15.12 9.87
N PRO A 151 19.30 -13.85 10.17
CA PRO A 151 18.57 -12.70 9.67
C PRO A 151 18.58 -12.68 8.14
N CYS A 152 17.45 -12.30 7.53
CA CYS A 152 17.34 -12.08 6.11
C CYS A 152 17.29 -10.58 5.83
N ASP A 153 18.37 -10.01 5.29
CA ASP A 153 18.49 -8.57 5.02
C ASP A 153 17.40 -8.08 4.05
N LYS A 154 17.00 -8.92 3.10
CA LYS A 154 15.95 -8.61 2.14
C LYS A 154 14.58 -8.47 2.82
N LYS A 155 14.23 -9.42 3.70
CA LYS A 155 13.00 -9.34 4.51
C LYS A 155 13.05 -8.16 5.47
N LYS A 156 14.20 -7.92 6.10
CA LYS A 156 14.44 -6.80 7.00
C LYS A 156 14.24 -5.47 6.27
N GLY A 157 14.90 -5.26 5.14
CA GLY A 157 14.76 -4.05 4.33
C GLY A 157 13.32 -3.82 3.87
N LYS A 158 12.60 -4.90 3.51
CA LYS A 158 11.18 -4.80 3.12
C LYS A 158 10.29 -4.37 4.30
N ARG A 159 10.45 -5.00 5.46
CA ARG A 159 9.75 -4.63 6.69
C ARG A 159 10.03 -3.18 7.08
N GLU A 160 11.27 -2.76 7.08
CA GLU A 160 11.68 -1.39 7.43
C GLU A 160 11.11 -0.36 6.46
N ASN A 161 11.02 -0.71 5.16
CA ASN A 161 10.45 0.17 4.16
C ASN A 161 8.96 0.49 4.43
N ILE A 162 8.16 -0.54 4.76
CA ILE A 162 6.75 -0.35 5.12
C ILE A 162 6.63 0.37 6.46
N GLN A 163 7.41 -0.02 7.47
CA GLN A 163 7.38 0.62 8.80
C GLN A 163 7.76 2.09 8.76
N ARG A 164 8.59 2.52 7.80
CA ARG A 164 8.88 3.93 7.57
C ARG A 164 7.62 4.70 7.17
N GLY A 165 6.83 4.15 6.24
CA GLY A 165 5.55 4.73 5.86
C GLY A 165 4.54 4.76 7.01
N CYS A 166 4.48 3.69 7.81
CA CYS A 166 3.62 3.65 9.01
C CYS A 166 3.99 4.77 10.01
N ARG A 167 5.29 4.93 10.29
CA ARG A 167 5.77 6.02 11.17
C ARG A 167 5.41 7.39 10.60
N LYS A 168 5.64 7.60 9.29
CA LYS A 168 5.31 8.89 8.68
C LYS A 168 3.81 9.19 8.73
N LEU A 169 2.94 8.20 8.52
CA LEU A 169 1.50 8.40 8.72
C LEU A 169 1.16 8.74 10.18
N SER A 170 1.81 8.08 11.15
CA SER A 170 1.65 8.39 12.57
C SER A 170 2.06 9.84 12.89
N ASP A 171 3.18 10.31 12.32
CA ASP A 171 3.64 11.70 12.48
C ASP A 171 2.63 12.67 11.91
N ILE A 172 2.10 12.42 10.69
CA ILE A 172 1.08 13.25 10.05
C ILE A 172 -0.19 13.31 10.93
N CYS A 173 -0.65 12.16 11.43
CA CYS A 173 -1.81 12.10 12.31
C CYS A 173 -1.59 12.92 13.60
N HIS A 174 -0.40 12.84 14.18
CA HIS A 174 -0.03 13.63 15.36
C HIS A 174 -0.02 15.13 15.05
N GLU A 175 0.61 15.57 13.97
CA GLU A 175 0.65 16.96 13.52
C GLU A 175 -0.76 17.53 13.28
N LEU A 176 -1.66 16.70 12.72
CA LEU A 176 -3.05 17.08 12.45
C LEU A 176 -3.99 16.89 13.67
N HIS A 177 -3.50 16.41 14.81
CA HIS A 177 -4.35 16.07 15.98
C HIS A 177 -5.49 15.12 15.60
N LEU A 178 -5.23 14.14 14.72
CA LEU A 178 -6.14 13.06 14.36
C LEU A 178 -5.71 11.81 15.11
N PRO A 179 -6.51 11.27 16.03
CA PRO A 179 -6.20 10.00 16.66
C PRO A 179 -6.15 8.89 15.62
N GLY A 180 -5.21 7.97 15.77
CA GLY A 180 -5.04 6.88 14.82
C GLY A 180 -4.55 5.59 15.47
N ARG A 181 -4.76 4.48 14.76
CA ARG A 181 -4.30 3.15 15.17
C ARG A 181 -3.82 2.36 13.97
N THR A 182 -2.75 1.60 14.15
CA THR A 182 -2.28 0.61 13.19
C THR A 182 -3.15 -0.64 13.26
N LEU A 183 -3.64 -1.09 12.11
CA LEU A 183 -4.31 -2.38 11.98
C LEU A 183 -3.31 -3.48 11.65
N THR A 184 -3.51 -4.61 12.26
CA THR A 184 -2.80 -5.85 11.96
C THR A 184 -3.79 -7.02 11.89
N TRP A 185 -3.51 -7.98 11.03
CA TRP A 185 -4.32 -9.18 10.86
C TRP A 185 -3.43 -10.38 10.56
N ASN A 186 -3.97 -11.57 10.75
CA ASN A 186 -3.31 -12.83 10.43
C ASN A 186 -1.88 -12.95 11.00
N LEU A 187 -1.76 -12.64 12.29
CA LEU A 187 -0.51 -12.77 13.02
C LEU A 187 -0.38 -14.21 13.57
N ASP A 188 0.85 -14.71 13.64
CA ASP A 188 1.19 -15.93 14.33
C ASP A 188 1.30 -15.70 15.87
N ARG A 189 1.63 -16.76 16.61
CA ARG A 189 1.77 -16.69 18.08
C ARG A 189 2.92 -15.79 18.54
N GLU A 190 3.87 -15.51 17.68
CA GLU A 190 5.03 -14.65 17.95
C GLU A 190 4.73 -13.18 17.61
N GLY A 191 3.55 -12.88 17.03
CA GLY A 191 3.16 -11.54 16.59
C GLY A 191 3.74 -11.16 15.24
N ASP A 192 4.36 -12.08 14.53
CA ASP A 192 4.80 -11.88 13.16
C ASP A 192 3.66 -12.24 12.17
N TRP A 193 3.68 -11.66 10.97
CA TRP A 193 2.71 -11.99 9.93
C TRP A 193 2.86 -13.44 9.45
N ALA A 194 1.75 -14.19 9.42
CA ALA A 194 1.71 -15.60 9.07
C ALA A 194 1.94 -15.90 7.58
N GLY A 195 2.10 -14.86 6.72
CA GLY A 195 2.51 -14.99 5.32
C GLY A 195 1.38 -15.04 4.30
N SER A 196 0.10 -15.01 4.72
CA SER A 196 -1.08 -14.92 3.84
C SER A 196 -1.93 -13.69 4.16
N LEU A 197 -2.83 -13.31 3.23
CA LEU A 197 -3.68 -12.11 3.37
C LEU A 197 -2.83 -10.86 3.57
N LYS A 198 -2.05 -10.52 2.57
CA LYS A 198 -1.05 -9.44 2.65
C LYS A 198 -1.68 -8.07 2.74
N GLY A 199 -2.60 -7.75 1.83
CA GLY A 199 -3.32 -6.49 1.75
C GLY A 199 -4.59 -6.49 2.59
N VAL A 200 -5.09 -5.30 2.89
CA VAL A 200 -6.40 -5.14 3.56
C VAL A 200 -7.55 -5.67 2.70
N ASP A 201 -7.44 -5.56 1.39
CA ASP A 201 -8.36 -6.12 0.41
C ASP A 201 -8.40 -7.66 0.45
N ASP A 202 -7.24 -8.32 0.51
CA ASP A 202 -7.14 -9.78 0.69
C ASP A 202 -7.82 -10.22 1.98
N TYR A 203 -7.58 -9.48 3.08
CA TYR A 203 -8.15 -9.78 4.39
C TYR A 203 -9.68 -9.62 4.41
N LEU A 204 -10.19 -8.53 3.85
CA LEU A 204 -11.65 -8.28 3.77
C LEU A 204 -12.34 -9.30 2.87
N LEU A 205 -11.71 -9.72 1.77
CA LEU A 205 -12.23 -10.78 0.91
C LEU A 205 -12.31 -12.12 1.65
N ASP A 206 -11.31 -12.46 2.45
CA ASP A 206 -11.30 -13.67 3.27
C ASP A 206 -12.43 -13.64 4.33
N LEU A 207 -12.62 -12.51 5.03
CA LEU A 207 -13.73 -12.34 5.98
C LEU A 207 -15.09 -12.54 5.30
N ARG A 208 -15.30 -11.89 4.15
CA ARG A 208 -16.54 -12.04 3.37
C ARG A 208 -16.79 -13.50 2.96
N ASN A 209 -15.75 -14.22 2.52
CA ASN A 209 -15.86 -15.62 2.12
C ASN A 209 -16.19 -16.55 3.31
N ARG A 210 -15.83 -16.15 4.52
CA ARG A 210 -16.18 -16.86 5.78
C ARG A 210 -17.57 -16.46 6.33
N GLY A 211 -18.25 -15.49 5.72
CA GLY A 211 -19.56 -15.01 6.17
C GLY A 211 -19.50 -14.11 7.41
N ILE A 212 -18.36 -13.42 7.61
CA ILE A 212 -18.11 -12.50 8.72
C ILE A 212 -18.22 -11.06 8.25
#